data_595a1d622ec835d20cce4d2cd83f13a2
#
_entry.id   595a1d622ec835d20cce4d2cd83f13a2
#
_cell.length_a   1.000
_cell.length_b   1.000
_cell.length_c   1.000
_cell.angle_alpha   90.00
_cell.angle_beta   90.00
_cell.angle_gamma   90.00
#
_symmetry.space_group_name_H-M   'P 1'
#
loop_
_entity.id
_entity.type
_entity.pdbx_description
1 polymer ?
#
loop_
_entity_poly.entity_id
_entity_poly.type
_entity_poly.pdbx_seq_one_letter_code
_entity_poly.pdbx_strand_id
1 'polypeptide(L)'
;MYSIGKIPGGFTRREGKPSDNSILTCRVIDRPMRPLFPKDYRNDVTLENLVMDVDQDCAPELVAMLGSALATSISDIPFDGPTAATQVGLVDGELVYNPTSAQREVSDLALTVASTRDKVIMIEAGANEVDEATMIQAIYGAHELNGQIIEFFDKIVAECGKEKHEYEHFDIPEDMWNDMVNFITPEAMEEAVFTDVKQVREENIRGIKAVSYTHLRAHETTLHL
;
A
#
# COMPACT_ATOMS: atom_id res chain seq x y z
N MET A 1 -7.95 -21.04 5.97
CA MET A 1 -8.85 -21.47 4.89
C MET A 1 -9.27 -22.90 5.14
N TYR A 2 -10.54 -23.16 5.39
CA TYR A 2 -11.05 -24.53 5.57
C TYR A 2 -11.43 -25.12 4.21
N SER A 3 -10.95 -26.34 3.93
CA SER A 3 -11.38 -27.05 2.73
C SER A 3 -12.79 -27.56 2.92
N ILE A 4 -13.71 -27.19 2.04
CA ILE A 4 -15.08 -27.71 2.06
C ILE A 4 -15.07 -29.26 2.07
N GLY A 5 -15.77 -29.87 3.01
CA GLY A 5 -15.91 -31.32 3.15
C GLY A 5 -14.71 -32.05 3.79
N LYS A 6 -13.73 -31.33 4.36
CA LYS A 6 -12.64 -31.95 5.13
C LYS A 6 -12.67 -31.52 6.58
N ILE A 7 -12.48 -32.48 7.50
CA ILE A 7 -12.41 -32.20 8.92
C ILE A 7 -11.07 -31.54 9.25
N PRO A 8 -11.06 -30.33 9.83
CA PRO A 8 -9.82 -29.69 10.27
C PRO A 8 -9.14 -30.56 11.34
N GLY A 9 -7.89 -30.93 11.14
CA GLY A 9 -7.10 -31.58 12.18
C GLY A 9 -6.92 -33.08 12.06
N GLY A 10 -6.87 -33.64 10.87
CA GLY A 10 -6.35 -34.97 10.64
C GLY A 10 -4.86 -35.11 10.98
N PHE A 11 -4.26 -36.30 10.80
CA PHE A 11 -2.84 -36.58 11.01
C PHE A 11 -1.90 -35.73 10.12
N THR A 12 -2.41 -35.12 9.10
CA THR A 12 -1.75 -34.10 8.28
C THR A 12 -1.98 -32.71 8.86
N ARG A 13 -0.96 -31.85 8.79
CA ARG A 13 -0.93 -30.48 9.31
C ARG A 13 -2.26 -29.76 9.13
N ARG A 14 -2.76 -29.15 10.21
CA ARG A 14 -4.04 -28.43 10.23
C ARG A 14 -4.11 -27.32 9.18
N GLU A 15 -3.04 -26.60 9.02
CA GLU A 15 -2.92 -25.53 8.05
C GLU A 15 -1.63 -25.73 7.27
N GLY A 16 -1.76 -25.86 5.96
CA GLY A 16 -0.63 -25.83 5.06
C GLY A 16 -0.10 -24.41 4.91
N LYS A 17 0.98 -24.27 4.16
CA LYS A 17 1.47 -23.00 3.68
C LYS A 17 0.33 -22.28 2.95
N PRO A 18 0.12 -20.94 3.13
CA PRO A 18 -0.86 -20.18 2.37
C PRO A 18 -0.67 -20.42 0.85
N SER A 19 -1.75 -20.45 0.10
CA SER A 19 -1.66 -20.54 -1.36
C SER A 19 -1.04 -19.28 -1.94
N ASP A 20 -0.44 -19.37 -3.10
CA ASP A 20 0.17 -18.21 -3.78
C ASP A 20 -0.88 -17.11 -4.02
N ASN A 21 -2.12 -17.50 -4.35
CA ASN A 21 -3.23 -16.56 -4.48
C ASN A 21 -3.54 -15.83 -3.17
N SER A 22 -3.54 -16.53 -2.02
CA SER A 22 -3.73 -15.89 -0.71
C SER A 22 -2.62 -14.88 -0.40
N ILE A 23 -1.39 -15.23 -0.75
CA ILE A 23 -0.24 -14.33 -0.55
C ILE A 23 -0.37 -13.08 -1.42
N LEU A 24 -0.75 -13.25 -2.70
CA LEU A 24 -0.96 -12.14 -3.62
C LEU A 24 -2.11 -11.23 -3.14
N THR A 25 -3.24 -11.80 -2.72
CA THR A 25 -4.37 -11.04 -2.17
C THR A 25 -3.96 -10.22 -0.93
N CYS A 26 -3.21 -10.80 0.01
CA CYS A 26 -2.69 -10.07 1.15
C CYS A 26 -1.80 -8.89 0.73
N ARG A 27 -0.97 -9.08 -0.30
CA ARG A 27 -0.11 -8.01 -0.82
C ARG A 27 -0.89 -6.90 -1.50
N VAL A 28 -1.96 -7.23 -2.21
CA VAL A 28 -2.85 -6.24 -2.85
C VAL A 28 -3.56 -5.39 -1.78
N ILE A 29 -3.96 -5.98 -0.65
CA ILE A 29 -4.57 -5.26 0.48
C ILE A 29 -3.52 -4.36 1.18
N ASP A 30 -2.33 -4.88 1.44
CA ASP A 30 -1.26 -4.19 2.17
C ASP A 30 -0.70 -2.97 1.40
N ARG A 31 -0.50 -3.09 0.09
CA ARG A 31 0.18 -2.08 -0.72
C ARG A 31 -0.42 -0.68 -0.66
N PRO A 32 -1.75 -0.48 -0.76
CA PRO A 32 -2.34 0.86 -0.67
C PRO A 32 -2.41 1.39 0.76
N MET A 33 -2.38 0.53 1.77
CA MET A 33 -2.51 0.94 3.16
C MET A 33 -1.17 1.31 3.80
N ARG A 34 -0.12 0.57 3.50
CA ARG A 34 1.21 0.74 4.10
C ARG A 34 1.77 2.17 4.03
N PRO A 35 1.68 2.91 2.90
CA PRO A 35 2.19 4.27 2.80
C PRO A 35 1.44 5.31 3.66
N LEU A 36 0.25 4.96 4.15
CA LEU A 36 -0.62 5.84 4.91
C LEU A 36 -0.40 5.75 6.43
N PHE A 37 0.48 4.84 6.88
CA PHE A 37 0.95 4.86 8.26
C PHE A 37 2.10 5.86 8.41
N PRO A 38 2.19 6.56 9.57
CA PRO A 38 3.32 7.43 9.84
C PRO A 38 4.66 6.67 9.72
N LYS A 39 5.67 7.30 9.14
CA LYS A 39 6.97 6.65 8.85
C LYS A 39 7.72 6.21 10.10
N ASP A 40 7.48 6.88 11.20
CA ASP A 40 8.08 6.66 12.51
C ASP A 40 7.25 5.73 13.41
N TYR A 41 6.05 5.33 12.97
CA TYR A 41 5.21 4.38 13.70
C TYR A 41 5.84 2.99 13.70
N ARG A 42 6.20 2.47 14.90
CA ARG A 42 6.95 1.22 15.07
C ARG A 42 6.12 0.06 15.61
N ASN A 43 4.87 0.30 16.00
CA ASN A 43 3.99 -0.75 16.50
C ASN A 43 3.57 -1.67 15.36
N ASP A 44 3.43 -2.96 15.65
CA ASP A 44 2.92 -3.93 14.70
C ASP A 44 1.41 -3.73 14.49
N VAL A 45 1.00 -3.72 13.23
CA VAL A 45 -0.41 -3.68 12.83
C VAL A 45 -0.76 -4.97 12.10
N THR A 46 -1.76 -5.68 12.63
CA THR A 46 -2.28 -6.91 12.01
C THR A 46 -3.71 -6.69 11.56
N LEU A 47 -3.99 -7.02 10.30
CA LEU A 47 -5.33 -6.99 9.72
C LEU A 47 -5.76 -8.41 9.38
N GLU A 48 -6.85 -8.85 10.00
CA GLU A 48 -7.45 -10.16 9.76
C GLU A 48 -8.76 -9.99 8.99
N ASN A 49 -8.80 -10.49 7.77
CA ASN A 49 -9.98 -10.45 6.93
C ASN A 49 -10.62 -11.85 6.87
N LEU A 50 -11.76 -12.01 7.52
CA LEU A 50 -12.55 -13.24 7.50
C LEU A 50 -13.65 -13.13 6.46
N VAL A 51 -13.57 -13.98 5.43
CA VAL A 51 -14.62 -14.08 4.43
C VAL A 51 -15.73 -14.98 4.98
N MET A 52 -16.87 -14.39 5.32
CA MET A 52 -18.01 -15.11 5.91
C MET A 52 -18.98 -15.60 4.86
N ASP A 53 -19.15 -14.85 3.79
CA ASP A 53 -20.02 -15.16 2.66
C ASP A 53 -19.43 -14.58 1.37
N VAL A 54 -19.73 -15.17 0.22
CA VAL A 54 -19.19 -14.75 -1.08
C VAL A 54 -20.31 -14.72 -2.11
N ASP A 55 -20.47 -13.55 -2.71
CA ASP A 55 -21.17 -13.41 -3.98
C ASP A 55 -20.18 -13.60 -5.12
N GLN A 56 -20.50 -14.46 -6.10
CA GLN A 56 -19.62 -14.74 -7.24
C GLN A 56 -19.37 -13.51 -8.12
N ASP A 57 -20.27 -12.55 -8.11
CA ASP A 57 -20.15 -11.31 -8.87
C ASP A 57 -19.32 -10.23 -8.17
N CYS A 58 -19.09 -10.36 -6.87
CA CYS A 58 -18.24 -9.45 -6.10
C CYS A 58 -16.88 -10.08 -5.82
N ALA A 59 -15.79 -9.36 -6.15
CA ALA A 59 -14.44 -9.79 -5.85
C ALA A 59 -14.16 -9.67 -4.34
N PRO A 60 -13.95 -10.79 -3.61
CA PRO A 60 -13.75 -10.76 -2.16
C PRO A 60 -12.54 -9.91 -1.73
N GLU A 61 -11.49 -9.91 -2.54
CA GLU A 61 -10.29 -9.10 -2.31
C GLU A 61 -10.59 -7.59 -2.30
N LEU A 62 -11.49 -7.13 -3.16
CA LEU A 62 -11.91 -5.72 -3.20
C LEU A 62 -12.64 -5.33 -1.93
N VAL A 63 -13.59 -6.17 -1.50
CA VAL A 63 -14.32 -5.95 -0.24
C VAL A 63 -13.38 -5.98 0.96
N ALA A 64 -12.38 -6.87 0.95
CA ALA A 64 -11.37 -6.93 1.99
C ALA A 64 -10.48 -5.67 2.02
N MET A 65 -10.14 -5.08 0.88
CA MET A 65 -9.42 -3.80 0.81
C MET A 65 -10.24 -2.68 1.46
N LEU A 66 -11.52 -2.56 1.08
CA LEU A 66 -12.43 -1.57 1.61
C LEU A 66 -12.66 -1.76 3.12
N GLY A 67 -12.91 -2.99 3.55
CA GLY A 67 -13.11 -3.34 4.95
C GLY A 67 -11.88 -3.06 5.81
N SER A 68 -10.68 -3.39 5.32
CA SER A 68 -9.42 -3.12 6.00
C SER A 68 -9.17 -1.62 6.17
N ALA A 69 -9.39 -0.84 5.11
CA ALA A 69 -9.23 0.62 5.13
C ALA A 69 -10.21 1.27 6.12
N LEU A 70 -11.48 0.87 6.08
CA LEU A 70 -12.50 1.39 7.00
C LEU A 70 -12.21 0.99 8.44
N ALA A 71 -11.89 -0.28 8.70
CA ALA A 71 -11.58 -0.79 10.05
C ALA A 71 -10.40 -0.02 10.68
N THR A 72 -9.34 0.23 9.91
CA THR A 72 -8.20 1.02 10.37
C THR A 72 -8.58 2.48 10.62
N SER A 73 -9.41 3.06 9.75
CA SER A 73 -9.84 4.46 9.87
C SER A 73 -10.70 4.71 11.11
N ILE A 74 -11.60 3.78 11.48
CA ILE A 74 -12.42 3.89 12.71
C ILE A 74 -11.68 3.50 13.98
N SER A 75 -10.54 2.81 13.88
CA SER A 75 -9.73 2.40 15.03
C SER A 75 -8.97 3.60 15.62
N ASP A 76 -8.32 3.38 16.75
CA ASP A 76 -7.42 4.33 17.39
C ASP A 76 -6.00 4.33 16.79
N ILE A 77 -5.72 3.49 15.79
CA ILE A 77 -4.41 3.40 15.13
C ILE A 77 -4.16 4.64 14.27
N PRO A 78 -2.98 5.31 14.37
CA PRO A 78 -2.60 6.42 13.48
C PRO A 78 -2.58 5.98 12.02
N PHE A 79 -3.40 6.61 11.19
CA PHE A 79 -3.58 6.25 9.79
C PHE A 79 -4.10 7.43 8.98
N ASP A 80 -3.39 7.81 7.92
CA ASP A 80 -3.71 8.94 7.02
C ASP A 80 -4.68 8.56 5.90
N GLY A 81 -5.59 7.61 6.19
CA GLY A 81 -6.67 7.22 5.30
C GLY A 81 -7.98 8.01 5.54
N PRO A 82 -9.07 7.54 4.99
CA PRO A 82 -9.26 6.25 4.34
C PRO A 82 -8.72 6.14 2.92
N THR A 83 -8.58 4.91 2.46
CA THR A 83 -8.37 4.58 1.06
C THR A 83 -9.53 3.74 0.54
N ALA A 84 -9.85 3.85 -0.73
CA ALA A 84 -10.81 3.01 -1.42
C ALA A 84 -10.18 2.38 -2.66
N ALA A 85 -10.82 1.32 -3.14
CA ALA A 85 -10.37 0.61 -4.33
C ALA A 85 -11.55 0.25 -5.23
N THR A 86 -11.32 0.31 -6.54
CA THR A 86 -12.29 -0.06 -7.58
C THR A 86 -11.61 -0.93 -8.61
N GLN A 87 -12.29 -1.97 -9.07
CA GLN A 87 -11.89 -2.77 -10.23
C GLN A 87 -12.51 -2.20 -11.50
N VAL A 88 -11.75 -2.24 -12.59
CA VAL A 88 -12.22 -1.81 -13.93
C VAL A 88 -11.92 -2.90 -14.94
N GLY A 89 -12.90 -3.23 -15.74
CA GLY A 89 -12.80 -4.08 -16.92
C GLY A 89 -13.04 -3.31 -18.21
N LEU A 90 -12.64 -3.88 -19.33
CA LEU A 90 -12.94 -3.40 -20.67
C LEU A 90 -13.68 -4.53 -21.41
N VAL A 91 -14.97 -4.35 -21.65
CA VAL A 91 -15.85 -5.35 -22.29
C VAL A 91 -16.46 -4.72 -23.54
N ASP A 92 -16.26 -5.34 -24.69
CA ASP A 92 -16.75 -4.84 -25.97
C ASP A 92 -16.36 -3.36 -26.27
N GLY A 93 -15.20 -2.94 -25.76
CA GLY A 93 -14.69 -1.57 -25.91
C GLY A 93 -15.27 -0.54 -24.93
N GLU A 94 -16.11 -0.96 -23.98
CA GLU A 94 -16.67 -0.11 -22.93
C GLU A 94 -16.04 -0.39 -21.56
N LEU A 95 -15.74 0.68 -20.81
CA LEU A 95 -15.23 0.56 -19.44
C LEU A 95 -16.35 0.17 -18.48
N VAL A 96 -16.16 -0.92 -17.76
CA VAL A 96 -17.07 -1.44 -16.75
C VAL A 96 -16.41 -1.39 -15.39
N TYR A 97 -17.03 -0.69 -14.43
CA TYR A 97 -16.54 -0.58 -13.06
C TYR A 97 -17.15 -1.68 -12.19
N ASN A 98 -16.29 -2.36 -11.42
CA ASN A 98 -16.65 -3.53 -10.61
C ASN A 98 -17.35 -4.62 -11.45
N PRO A 99 -16.68 -5.15 -12.49
CA PRO A 99 -17.26 -6.09 -13.41
C PRO A 99 -17.70 -7.39 -12.72
N THR A 100 -18.85 -7.94 -13.14
CA THR A 100 -19.34 -9.25 -12.72
C THR A 100 -18.40 -10.37 -13.17
N SER A 101 -18.57 -11.59 -12.62
CA SER A 101 -17.78 -12.76 -13.02
C SER A 101 -17.79 -12.99 -14.53
N ALA A 102 -18.97 -12.95 -15.16
CA ALA A 102 -19.11 -13.13 -16.60
C ALA A 102 -18.40 -12.04 -17.40
N GLN A 103 -18.43 -10.80 -16.93
CA GLN A 103 -17.75 -9.69 -17.56
C GLN A 103 -16.22 -9.79 -17.40
N ARG A 104 -15.73 -10.27 -16.25
CA ARG A 104 -14.29 -10.50 -16.03
C ARG A 104 -13.70 -11.55 -16.96
N GLU A 105 -14.47 -12.59 -17.30
CA GLU A 105 -13.99 -13.67 -18.19
C GLU A 105 -13.75 -13.21 -19.63
N VAL A 106 -14.50 -12.20 -20.09
CA VAL A 106 -14.40 -11.68 -21.46
C VAL A 106 -13.72 -10.33 -21.56
N SER A 107 -13.25 -9.80 -20.44
CA SER A 107 -12.65 -8.47 -20.37
C SER A 107 -11.20 -8.45 -20.89
N ASP A 108 -10.86 -7.48 -21.71
CA ASP A 108 -9.49 -7.21 -22.16
C ASP A 108 -8.66 -6.43 -21.13
N LEU A 109 -9.28 -5.99 -20.06
CA LEU A 109 -8.63 -5.24 -18.98
C LEU A 109 -9.02 -5.80 -17.62
N ALA A 110 -8.03 -6.09 -16.78
CA ALA A 110 -8.20 -6.37 -15.37
C ALA A 110 -7.40 -5.33 -14.58
N LEU A 111 -8.03 -4.20 -14.25
CA LEU A 111 -7.40 -3.09 -13.59
C LEU A 111 -7.96 -2.92 -12.17
N THR A 112 -7.08 -2.83 -11.18
CA THR A 112 -7.44 -2.45 -9.81
C THR A 112 -6.76 -1.13 -9.47
N VAL A 113 -7.54 -0.13 -9.08
CA VAL A 113 -7.05 1.19 -8.69
C VAL A 113 -7.42 1.44 -7.24
N ALA A 114 -6.42 1.70 -6.40
CA ALA A 114 -6.63 2.17 -5.04
C ALA A 114 -6.14 3.60 -4.90
N SER A 115 -6.93 4.43 -4.23
CA SER A 115 -6.64 5.85 -4.05
C SER A 115 -7.13 6.38 -2.71
N THR A 116 -6.50 7.46 -2.26
CA THR A 116 -7.08 8.39 -1.28
C THR A 116 -7.97 9.40 -1.99
N ARG A 117 -8.49 10.38 -1.25
CA ARG A 117 -9.29 11.47 -1.83
C ARG A 117 -8.57 12.21 -2.96
N ASP A 118 -7.27 12.46 -2.81
CA ASP A 118 -6.51 13.36 -3.69
C ASP A 118 -5.53 12.65 -4.60
N LYS A 119 -5.18 11.38 -4.30
CA LYS A 119 -4.06 10.70 -4.98
C LYS A 119 -4.37 9.24 -5.24
N VAL A 120 -4.03 8.78 -6.44
CA VAL A 120 -3.93 7.36 -6.74
C VAL A 120 -2.66 6.81 -6.08
N ILE A 121 -2.82 5.76 -5.26
CA ILE A 121 -1.72 5.16 -4.49
C ILE A 121 -1.23 3.88 -5.13
N MET A 122 -2.15 3.08 -5.67
CA MET A 122 -1.84 1.78 -6.25
C MET A 122 -2.60 1.58 -7.54
N ILE A 123 -1.89 1.06 -8.52
CA ILE A 123 -2.43 0.57 -9.78
C ILE A 123 -1.88 -0.84 -9.99
N GLU A 124 -2.76 -1.78 -10.27
CA GLU A 124 -2.42 -3.13 -10.68
C GLU A 124 -3.23 -3.49 -11.92
N ALA A 125 -2.57 -3.78 -13.01
CA ALA A 125 -3.21 -3.99 -14.30
C ALA A 125 -2.67 -5.23 -15.01
N GLY A 126 -3.59 -6.01 -15.58
CA GLY A 126 -3.35 -6.95 -16.66
C GLY A 126 -4.20 -6.52 -17.87
N ALA A 127 -3.60 -6.38 -19.03
CA ALA A 127 -4.30 -5.88 -20.21
C ALA A 127 -3.87 -6.61 -21.48
N ASN A 128 -4.80 -6.80 -22.40
CA ASN A 128 -4.59 -7.34 -23.74
C ASN A 128 -4.48 -6.18 -24.73
N GLU A 129 -3.31 -5.55 -24.83
CA GLU A 129 -2.97 -4.47 -25.78
C GLU A 129 -3.95 -3.27 -25.74
N VAL A 130 -4.40 -2.89 -24.53
CA VAL A 130 -5.25 -1.71 -24.33
C VAL A 130 -4.43 -0.44 -24.53
N ASP A 131 -4.96 0.53 -25.27
CA ASP A 131 -4.30 1.79 -25.54
C ASP A 131 -4.17 2.69 -24.28
N GLU A 132 -3.20 3.60 -24.29
CA GLU A 132 -2.89 4.45 -23.14
C GLU A 132 -4.03 5.40 -22.78
N ALA A 133 -4.77 5.90 -23.78
CA ALA A 133 -5.87 6.85 -23.54
C ALA A 133 -7.01 6.16 -22.78
N THR A 134 -7.39 4.96 -23.20
CA THR A 134 -8.38 4.13 -22.50
C THR A 134 -7.92 3.75 -21.09
N MET A 135 -6.64 3.38 -20.94
CA MET A 135 -6.06 3.08 -19.63
C MET A 135 -6.12 4.30 -18.68
N ILE A 136 -5.75 5.47 -19.14
CA ILE A 136 -5.80 6.72 -18.37
C ILE A 136 -7.25 7.04 -17.98
N GLN A 137 -8.21 6.90 -18.91
CA GLN A 137 -9.62 7.10 -18.62
C GLN A 137 -10.13 6.13 -17.54
N ALA A 138 -9.74 4.86 -17.61
CA ALA A 138 -10.10 3.84 -16.63
C ALA A 138 -9.57 4.19 -15.22
N ILE A 139 -8.32 4.66 -15.12
CA ILE A 139 -7.70 5.06 -13.86
C ILE A 139 -8.43 6.27 -13.25
N TYR A 140 -8.70 7.30 -14.03
CA TYR A 140 -9.39 8.49 -13.53
C TYR A 140 -10.83 8.19 -13.12
N GLY A 141 -11.57 7.41 -13.91
CA GLY A 141 -12.93 7.02 -13.55
C GLY A 141 -12.98 6.17 -12.28
N ALA A 142 -12.02 5.26 -12.10
CA ALA A 142 -11.90 4.51 -10.85
C ALA A 142 -11.58 5.42 -9.65
N HIS A 143 -10.72 6.40 -9.83
CA HIS A 143 -10.38 7.37 -8.78
C HIS A 143 -11.58 8.20 -8.36
N GLU A 144 -12.42 8.63 -9.31
CA GLU A 144 -13.66 9.36 -9.03
C GLU A 144 -14.64 8.51 -8.21
N LEU A 145 -14.82 7.25 -8.56
CA LEU A 145 -15.66 6.32 -7.79
C LEU A 145 -15.09 6.06 -6.39
N ASN A 146 -13.77 5.92 -6.27
CA ASN A 146 -13.12 5.80 -4.97
C ASN A 146 -13.39 7.03 -4.09
N GLY A 147 -13.43 8.23 -4.67
CA GLY A 147 -13.80 9.45 -3.96
C GLY A 147 -15.18 9.37 -3.31
N GLN A 148 -16.18 8.83 -4.03
CA GLN A 148 -17.54 8.63 -3.50
C GLN A 148 -17.57 7.60 -2.34
N ILE A 149 -16.78 6.53 -2.45
CA ILE A 149 -16.66 5.53 -1.38
C ILE A 149 -16.00 6.16 -0.15
N ILE A 150 -14.97 6.97 -0.33
CA ILE A 150 -14.28 7.67 0.74
C ILE A 150 -15.22 8.65 1.46
N GLU A 151 -16.05 9.39 0.74
CA GLU A 151 -17.07 10.24 1.35
C GLU A 151 -18.05 9.46 2.23
N PHE A 152 -18.38 8.23 1.84
CA PHE A 152 -19.20 7.36 2.66
C PHE A 152 -18.44 6.88 3.91
N PHE A 153 -17.16 6.55 3.78
CA PHE A 153 -16.31 6.15 4.91
C PHE A 153 -16.13 7.28 5.91
N ASP A 154 -15.97 8.52 5.45
CA ASP A 154 -15.85 9.69 6.33
C ASP A 154 -17.08 9.88 7.21
N LYS A 155 -18.28 9.61 6.70
CA LYS A 155 -19.51 9.66 7.49
C LYS A 155 -19.50 8.61 8.59
N ILE A 156 -19.06 7.38 8.29
CA ILE A 156 -18.93 6.30 9.27
C ILE A 156 -17.88 6.66 10.33
N VAL A 157 -16.73 7.17 9.90
CA VAL A 157 -15.66 7.59 10.82
C VAL A 157 -16.13 8.73 11.73
N ALA A 158 -16.92 9.65 11.22
CA ALA A 158 -17.49 10.72 12.03
C ALA A 158 -18.48 10.22 13.10
N GLU A 159 -19.21 9.11 12.83
CA GLU A 159 -20.17 8.53 13.76
C GLU A 159 -19.55 7.61 14.81
N CYS A 160 -18.60 6.79 14.43
CA CYS A 160 -18.05 5.72 15.28
C CYS A 160 -16.54 5.66 15.36
N GLY A 161 -15.82 6.57 14.73
CA GLY A 161 -14.37 6.65 14.77
C GLY A 161 -13.85 6.95 16.18
N LYS A 162 -12.69 6.37 16.49
CA LYS A 162 -11.98 6.63 17.74
C LYS A 162 -10.90 7.69 17.54
N GLU A 163 -10.57 8.40 18.60
CA GLU A 163 -9.39 9.26 18.63
C GLU A 163 -8.13 8.44 18.46
N LYS A 164 -7.21 8.95 17.65
CA LYS A 164 -5.94 8.25 17.37
C LYS A 164 -5.04 8.29 18.60
N HIS A 165 -4.47 7.12 18.96
CA HIS A 165 -3.58 7.05 20.11
C HIS A 165 -2.26 7.77 19.83
N GLU A 166 -1.72 8.39 20.87
CA GLU A 166 -0.37 8.94 20.85
C GLU A 166 0.66 7.79 20.89
N TYR A 167 1.76 7.97 20.20
CA TYR A 167 2.87 7.01 20.19
C TYR A 167 4.22 7.73 20.29
N GLU A 168 5.25 7.01 20.63
CA GLU A 168 6.60 7.55 20.71
C GLU A 168 7.13 7.86 19.31
N HIS A 169 7.42 9.13 19.06
CA HIS A 169 7.95 9.59 17.78
C HIS A 169 9.47 9.37 17.73
N PHE A 170 9.93 8.78 16.63
CA PHE A 170 11.34 8.55 16.36
C PHE A 170 11.83 9.51 15.27
N ASP A 171 11.74 10.78 15.56
CA ASP A 171 12.28 11.81 14.68
C ASP A 171 13.81 11.92 14.84
N ILE A 172 14.48 12.23 13.75
CA ILE A 172 15.90 12.50 13.76
C ILE A 172 16.10 13.85 14.45
N PRO A 173 16.95 13.94 15.50
CA PRO A 173 17.25 15.23 16.13
C PRO A 173 17.69 16.28 15.12
N GLU A 174 17.22 17.51 15.29
CA GLU A 174 17.41 18.59 14.31
C GLU A 174 18.90 18.96 14.15
N ASP A 175 19.66 18.87 15.21
CA ASP A 175 21.11 19.06 15.21
C ASP A 175 21.83 17.99 14.37
N MET A 176 21.45 16.72 14.54
CA MET A 176 21.97 15.60 13.73
C MET A 176 21.59 15.76 12.25
N TRP A 177 20.37 16.18 11.96
CA TRP A 177 19.94 16.44 10.59
C TRP A 177 20.77 17.56 9.94
N ASN A 178 20.94 18.68 10.64
CA ASN A 178 21.71 19.82 10.16
C ASN A 178 23.19 19.48 9.95
N ASP A 179 23.76 18.68 10.85
CA ASP A 179 25.12 18.19 10.71
C ASP A 179 25.29 17.34 9.44
N MET A 180 24.34 16.44 9.20
CA MET A 180 24.33 15.62 7.99
C MET A 180 24.14 16.41 6.70
N VAL A 181 23.26 17.40 6.68
CA VAL A 181 23.03 18.26 5.52
C VAL A 181 24.27 19.12 5.21
N ASN A 182 24.99 19.57 6.24
CA ASN A 182 26.23 20.30 6.05
C ASN A 182 27.38 19.40 5.58
N PHE A 183 27.39 18.14 5.99
CA PHE A 183 28.40 17.17 5.61
C PHE A 183 28.20 16.60 4.20
N ILE A 184 26.95 16.30 3.83
CA ILE A 184 26.61 15.79 2.51
C ILE A 184 26.07 16.96 1.69
N THR A 185 26.92 17.53 0.84
CA THR A 185 26.50 18.66 -0.01
C THR A 185 25.54 18.21 -1.11
N PRO A 186 24.64 19.10 -1.56
CA PRO A 186 23.75 18.80 -2.69
C PRO A 186 24.50 18.32 -3.94
N GLU A 187 25.66 18.91 -4.21
CA GLU A 187 26.51 18.58 -5.37
C GLU A 187 27.04 17.13 -5.28
N ALA A 188 27.46 16.70 -4.09
CA ALA A 188 27.93 15.32 -3.86
C ALA A 188 26.79 14.31 -4.03
N MET A 189 25.58 14.65 -3.62
CA MET A 189 24.40 13.82 -3.84
C MET A 189 23.98 13.79 -5.31
N GLU A 190 24.04 14.93 -5.99
CA GLU A 190 23.72 15.03 -7.41
C GLU A 190 24.67 14.15 -8.24
N GLU A 191 25.98 14.26 -8.02
CA GLU A 191 27.00 13.42 -8.68
C GLU A 191 26.80 11.93 -8.40
N ALA A 192 26.39 11.57 -7.20
CA ALA A 192 26.16 10.17 -6.83
C ALA A 192 24.89 9.58 -7.45
N VAL A 193 23.83 10.38 -7.58
CA VAL A 193 22.49 9.91 -7.99
C VAL A 193 22.29 9.97 -9.50
N PHE A 194 22.75 11.04 -10.17
CA PHE A 194 22.58 11.25 -11.61
C PHE A 194 23.63 10.49 -12.42
N THR A 195 23.48 9.20 -12.47
CA THR A 195 24.27 8.31 -13.34
C THR A 195 23.34 7.35 -14.08
N ASP A 196 23.65 7.08 -15.35
CA ASP A 196 22.82 6.20 -16.19
C ASP A 196 22.91 4.73 -15.77
N VAL A 197 23.99 4.33 -15.10
CA VAL A 197 24.24 2.94 -14.69
C VAL A 197 23.82 2.74 -13.23
N LYS A 198 22.78 1.92 -13.03
CA LYS A 198 22.24 1.60 -11.69
C LYS A 198 23.31 1.14 -10.71
N GLN A 199 24.22 0.24 -11.12
CA GLN A 199 25.26 -0.30 -10.25
C GLN A 199 26.20 0.79 -9.74
N VAL A 200 26.64 1.70 -10.62
CA VAL A 200 27.51 2.82 -10.27
C VAL A 200 26.79 3.75 -9.28
N ARG A 201 25.53 4.05 -9.52
CA ARG A 201 24.71 4.85 -8.59
C ARG A 201 24.64 4.22 -7.19
N GLU A 202 24.36 2.91 -7.13
CA GLU A 202 24.27 2.21 -5.83
C GLU A 202 25.61 2.18 -5.10
N GLU A 203 26.71 2.09 -5.81
CA GLU A 203 28.07 2.08 -5.25
C GLU A 203 28.45 3.48 -4.72
N ASN A 204 28.17 4.54 -5.47
CA ASN A 204 28.38 5.91 -5.07
C ASN A 204 27.56 6.27 -3.80
N ILE A 205 26.27 5.94 -3.79
CA ILE A 205 25.40 6.15 -2.62
C ILE A 205 25.90 5.34 -1.42
N ARG A 206 26.37 4.12 -1.61
CA ARG A 206 26.96 3.29 -0.55
C ARG A 206 28.22 3.94 0.03
N GLY A 207 29.07 4.53 -0.81
CA GLY A 207 30.22 5.30 -0.38
C GLY A 207 29.84 6.47 0.52
N ILE A 208 28.88 7.30 0.09
CA ILE A 208 28.39 8.44 0.89
C ILE A 208 27.81 7.95 2.23
N LYS A 209 27.00 6.92 2.23
CA LYS A 209 26.42 6.35 3.47
C LYS A 209 27.50 5.87 4.43
N ALA A 210 28.54 5.19 3.95
CA ALA A 210 29.60 4.69 4.80
C ALA A 210 30.39 5.82 5.48
N VAL A 211 30.72 6.88 4.74
CA VAL A 211 31.43 8.05 5.26
C VAL A 211 30.55 8.83 6.23
N SER A 212 29.29 9.04 5.90
CA SER A 212 28.29 9.72 6.76
C SER A 212 28.10 9.00 8.09
N TYR A 213 27.99 7.66 8.05
CA TYR A 213 27.86 6.86 9.26
C TYR A 213 29.11 7.00 10.17
N THR A 214 30.29 7.03 9.58
CA THR A 214 31.55 7.23 10.32
C THR A 214 31.62 8.62 10.93
N HIS A 215 31.15 9.65 10.21
CA HIS A 215 31.10 11.03 10.69
C HIS A 215 30.17 11.17 11.91
N LEU A 216 28.94 10.68 11.84
CA LEU A 216 27.98 10.69 12.96
C LEU A 216 28.51 9.94 14.18
N ARG A 217 29.11 8.77 13.98
CA ARG A 217 29.67 7.99 15.08
C ARG A 217 30.86 8.67 15.77
N ALA A 218 31.63 9.46 15.04
CA ALA A 218 32.70 10.27 15.62
C ALA A 218 32.15 11.42 16.53
N HIS A 219 30.99 12.00 16.16
CA HIS A 219 30.28 13.00 16.96
C HIS A 219 29.71 12.43 18.26
N GLU A 220 29.12 11.25 18.25
CA GLU A 220 28.60 10.58 19.44
C GLU A 220 29.70 10.31 20.47
N THR A 221 30.91 9.93 20.02
CA THR A 221 32.04 9.66 20.90
C THR A 221 32.66 10.93 21.51
N THR A 222 32.49 12.10 20.90
CA THR A 222 32.96 13.39 21.43
C THR A 222 31.98 13.99 22.44
N LEU A 223 30.71 13.63 22.44
CA LEU A 223 29.72 14.09 23.42
C LEU A 223 29.72 13.29 24.73
N HIS A 224 30.45 12.17 24.78
CA HIS A 224 30.60 11.30 25.96
C HIS A 224 31.96 11.46 26.68
N LEU A 225 32.80 12.46 26.32
CA LEU A 225 34.01 12.86 26.99
C LEU A 225 33.84 14.26 27.63
#